data_2447cdccd2ee02862017a141c7a82119
#
_entry.id   2447cdccd2ee02862017a141c7a82119
#
_cell.length_a   1.000
_cell.length_b   1.000
_cell.length_c   1.000
_cell.angle_alpha   90.00
_cell.angle_beta   90.00
_cell.angle_gamma   90.00
#
_symmetry.space_group_name_H-M   'P 1'
#
loop_
_entity.id
_entity.type
_entity.pdbx_description
1 polymer ?
#
loop_
_entity_poly.entity_id
_entity_poly.type
_entity_poly.pdbx_seq_one_letter_code
_entity_poly.pdbx_strand_id
1 'polypeptide(L)'
;MMRIAVLQHVEFEEPAAVADWAAGRGFPLRVFRLYREATLPSLSDFDMLTVMGGPMSANDEARLGWLGPEIALVREAIATDKTVLGICLGAQIIAKALGARVYSGSAKEIGWFPVQRTMGSHPLFDGLPDSFTPLHWHGQTFDLPDGAKLLAKSKITATQAFAVGQRVLGLQFHMEATEKSVRALLKGAAHEIGYGAFEQQPGTILAGLDQCTNLRPLLDTVLARLTGFTVRDK
;
A
#
# COMPACT_ATOMS: atom_id res chain seq x y z
N MET A 1 -7.61 17.57 14.16
CA MET A 1 -7.38 16.10 14.35
C MET A 1 -7.54 15.47 12.98
N MET A 2 -6.57 14.67 12.51
CA MET A 2 -6.61 14.04 11.18
C MET A 2 -7.62 12.89 11.15
N ARG A 3 -8.52 12.89 10.18
CA ARG A 3 -9.51 11.82 9.94
C ARG A 3 -9.00 10.93 8.82
N ILE A 4 -9.00 9.62 9.04
CA ILE A 4 -8.48 8.66 8.07
C ILE A 4 -9.63 7.81 7.54
N ALA A 5 -9.82 7.81 6.22
CA ALA A 5 -10.69 6.86 5.53
C ALA A 5 -9.83 5.72 4.95
N VAL A 6 -10.27 4.49 5.13
CA VAL A 6 -9.63 3.29 4.58
C VAL A 6 -10.60 2.62 3.62
N LEU A 7 -10.18 2.40 2.37
CA LEU A 7 -10.90 1.58 1.40
C LEU A 7 -10.35 0.17 1.45
N GLN A 8 -11.19 -0.78 1.86
CA GLN A 8 -10.84 -2.20 2.03
C GLN A 8 -11.59 -3.04 1.00
N HIS A 9 -10.86 -3.87 0.24
CA HIS A 9 -11.39 -4.61 -0.90
C HIS A 9 -11.72 -6.07 -0.60
N VAL A 10 -11.10 -6.66 0.42
CA VAL A 10 -11.34 -8.03 0.90
C VAL A 10 -11.20 -8.10 2.41
N GLU A 11 -11.78 -9.12 3.03
CA GLU A 11 -11.83 -9.24 4.48
C GLU A 11 -10.45 -9.40 5.12
N PHE A 12 -9.54 -10.09 4.46
CA PHE A 12 -8.23 -10.47 5.01
C PHE A 12 -7.11 -9.45 4.74
N GLU A 13 -7.38 -8.34 4.03
CA GLU A 13 -6.44 -7.22 3.85
C GLU A 13 -6.91 -5.99 4.64
N GLU A 14 -6.84 -6.11 5.97
CA GLU A 14 -7.13 -5.01 6.91
C GLU A 14 -5.98 -3.97 6.90
N PRO A 15 -6.22 -2.72 7.40
CA PRO A 15 -5.19 -1.68 7.47
C PRO A 15 -4.03 -1.96 8.45
N ALA A 16 -4.10 -3.05 9.21
CA ALA A 16 -3.03 -3.60 10.05
C ALA A 16 -2.24 -2.52 10.83
N ALA A 17 -0.92 -2.41 10.64
CA ALA A 17 -0.10 -1.45 11.38
C ALA A 17 -0.44 0.02 11.08
N VAL A 18 -1.12 0.35 9.97
CA VAL A 18 -1.65 1.70 9.73
C VAL A 18 -2.75 2.05 10.74
N ALA A 19 -3.63 1.09 11.06
CA ALA A 19 -4.66 1.30 12.08
C ALA A 19 -4.05 1.45 13.48
N ASP A 20 -3.04 0.64 13.82
CA ASP A 20 -2.32 0.77 15.09
C ASP A 20 -1.62 2.13 15.21
N TRP A 21 -1.00 2.60 14.11
CA TRP A 21 -0.36 3.91 14.05
C TRP A 21 -1.37 5.05 14.28
N ALA A 22 -2.54 4.96 13.65
CA ALA A 22 -3.62 5.94 13.81
C ALA A 22 -4.16 5.95 15.25
N ALA A 23 -4.42 4.77 15.82
CA ALA A 23 -4.91 4.60 17.18
C ALA A 23 -3.93 5.18 18.21
N GLY A 24 -2.62 4.90 18.05
CA GLY A 24 -1.57 5.44 18.94
C GLY A 24 -1.47 6.97 18.92
N ARG A 25 -2.07 7.66 17.94
CA ARG A 25 -2.12 9.12 17.81
C ARG A 25 -3.50 9.72 18.05
N GLY A 26 -4.49 8.88 18.38
CA GLY A 26 -5.87 9.30 18.56
C GLY A 26 -6.54 9.80 17.28
N PHE A 27 -6.07 9.39 16.10
CA PHE A 27 -6.68 9.75 14.84
C PHE A 27 -7.88 8.83 14.57
N PRO A 28 -9.09 9.38 14.38
CA PRO A 28 -10.24 8.58 14.01
C PRO A 28 -10.01 7.94 12.62
N LEU A 29 -10.18 6.62 12.56
CA LEU A 29 -10.04 5.82 11.36
C LEU A 29 -11.35 5.11 11.08
N ARG A 30 -11.91 5.30 9.87
CA ARG A 30 -13.12 4.64 9.40
C ARG A 30 -12.80 3.76 8.20
N VAL A 31 -13.20 2.47 8.28
CA VAL A 31 -13.02 1.50 7.20
C VAL A 31 -14.29 1.39 6.38
N PHE A 32 -14.15 1.59 5.07
CA PHE A 32 -15.19 1.39 4.04
C PHE A 32 -14.92 0.06 3.34
N ARG A 33 -15.78 -0.93 3.60
CA ARG A 33 -15.60 -2.30 3.10
C ARG A 33 -16.32 -2.46 1.77
N LEU A 34 -15.63 -2.15 0.67
CA LEU A 34 -16.22 -2.13 -0.68
C LEU A 34 -16.74 -3.49 -1.13
N TYR A 35 -16.21 -4.57 -0.60
CA TYR A 35 -16.68 -5.93 -0.83
C TYR A 35 -18.01 -6.26 -0.15
N ARG A 36 -18.48 -5.40 0.77
CA ARG A 36 -19.77 -5.57 1.48
C ARG A 36 -20.81 -4.56 1.03
N GLU A 37 -20.49 -3.29 1.04
CA GLU A 37 -21.47 -2.21 0.92
C GLU A 37 -21.26 -1.34 -0.33
N ALA A 38 -20.11 -1.43 -1.01
CA ALA A 38 -19.73 -0.63 -2.17
C ALA A 38 -19.92 0.90 -1.97
N THR A 39 -19.91 1.36 -0.70
CA THR A 39 -20.10 2.77 -0.34
C THR A 39 -18.74 3.44 -0.18
N LEU A 40 -18.51 4.54 -0.89
CA LEU A 40 -17.30 5.36 -0.80
C LEU A 40 -17.54 6.56 0.14
N PRO A 41 -16.47 7.06 0.81
CA PRO A 41 -16.55 8.31 1.55
C PRO A 41 -16.64 9.52 0.60
N SER A 42 -17.21 10.62 1.10
CA SER A 42 -17.06 11.93 0.45
C SER A 42 -15.70 12.56 0.80
N LEU A 43 -15.19 13.46 -0.02
CA LEU A 43 -13.93 14.17 0.26
C LEU A 43 -13.95 14.97 1.58
N SER A 44 -15.12 15.38 2.06
CA SER A 44 -15.29 16.05 3.34
C SER A 44 -15.16 15.13 4.56
N ASP A 45 -15.21 13.80 4.37
CA ASP A 45 -15.21 12.82 5.47
C ASP A 45 -13.80 12.52 5.99
N PHE A 46 -12.75 12.84 5.23
CA PHE A 46 -11.39 12.50 5.56
C PHE A 46 -10.37 13.58 5.21
N ASP A 47 -9.23 13.50 5.86
CA ASP A 47 -8.03 14.29 5.59
C ASP A 47 -6.94 13.42 4.96
N MET A 48 -6.96 12.11 5.24
CA MET A 48 -6.12 11.07 4.64
C MET A 48 -6.98 9.92 4.11
N LEU A 49 -6.70 9.50 2.88
CA LEU A 49 -7.26 8.31 2.24
C LEU A 49 -6.20 7.20 2.19
N THR A 50 -6.52 6.04 2.73
CA THR A 50 -5.70 4.83 2.60
C THR A 50 -6.44 3.82 1.73
N VAL A 51 -5.83 3.39 0.64
CA VAL A 51 -6.37 2.42 -0.32
C VAL A 51 -5.60 1.12 -0.15
N MET A 52 -6.29 0.09 0.34
CA MET A 52 -5.68 -1.20 0.67
C MET A 52 -5.43 -2.09 -0.54
N GLY A 53 -4.84 -3.24 -0.31
CA GLY A 53 -4.63 -4.29 -1.28
C GLY A 53 -5.90 -5.08 -1.62
N GLY A 54 -5.75 -6.04 -2.53
CA GLY A 54 -6.80 -6.96 -2.95
C GLY A 54 -6.39 -7.80 -4.16
N PRO A 55 -7.03 -8.96 -4.37
CA PRO A 55 -6.71 -9.91 -5.44
C PRO A 55 -7.22 -9.47 -6.83
N MET A 56 -8.01 -8.39 -6.90
CA MET A 56 -8.55 -7.89 -8.16
C MET A 56 -7.51 -7.05 -8.92
N SER A 57 -7.74 -6.84 -10.21
CA SER A 57 -6.96 -5.90 -11.02
C SER A 57 -7.55 -4.49 -10.92
N ALA A 58 -6.67 -3.48 -10.91
CA ALA A 58 -7.11 -2.10 -11.11
C ALA A 58 -7.78 -1.87 -12.49
N ASN A 59 -7.76 -2.86 -13.39
CA ASN A 59 -8.41 -2.82 -14.70
C ASN A 59 -9.78 -3.54 -14.75
N ASP A 60 -10.30 -3.94 -13.59
CA ASP A 60 -11.56 -4.70 -13.49
C ASP A 60 -12.82 -3.80 -13.40
N GLU A 61 -12.79 -2.54 -13.86
CA GLU A 61 -13.92 -1.60 -13.74
C GLU A 61 -15.21 -2.12 -14.39
N ALA A 62 -15.10 -2.87 -15.47
CA ALA A 62 -16.27 -3.46 -16.12
C ALA A 62 -16.94 -4.55 -15.26
N ARG A 63 -16.20 -5.15 -14.32
CA ARG A 63 -16.65 -6.24 -13.47
C ARG A 63 -17.00 -5.78 -12.06
N LEU A 64 -16.33 -4.75 -11.57
CA LEU A 64 -16.45 -4.24 -10.20
C LEU A 64 -17.01 -2.81 -10.22
N GLY A 65 -18.32 -2.68 -10.02
CA GLY A 65 -19.02 -1.41 -10.15
C GLY A 65 -18.54 -0.29 -9.22
N TRP A 66 -17.85 -0.63 -8.13
CA TRP A 66 -17.24 0.34 -7.21
C TRP A 66 -15.86 0.84 -7.65
N LEU A 67 -15.14 0.11 -8.52
CA LEU A 67 -13.75 0.41 -8.85
C LEU A 67 -13.58 1.71 -9.66
N GLY A 68 -14.43 1.94 -10.66
CA GLY A 68 -14.43 3.20 -11.41
C GLY A 68 -14.68 4.43 -10.53
N PRO A 69 -15.73 4.45 -9.71
CA PRO A 69 -15.96 5.49 -8.68
C PRO A 69 -14.79 5.65 -7.70
N GLU A 70 -14.14 4.56 -7.27
CA GLU A 70 -12.97 4.62 -6.39
C GLU A 70 -11.78 5.30 -7.07
N ILE A 71 -11.45 4.93 -8.31
CA ILE A 71 -10.39 5.59 -9.11
C ILE A 71 -10.69 7.09 -9.25
N ALA A 72 -11.95 7.46 -9.47
CA ALA A 72 -12.36 8.85 -9.54
C ALA A 72 -12.17 9.58 -8.20
N LEU A 73 -12.55 8.96 -7.08
CA LEU A 73 -12.35 9.51 -5.73
C LEU A 73 -10.87 9.70 -5.42
N VAL A 74 -10.02 8.73 -5.74
CA VAL A 74 -8.56 8.82 -5.55
C VAL A 74 -7.98 9.98 -6.36
N ARG A 75 -8.39 10.12 -7.63
CA ARG A 75 -7.96 11.25 -8.49
C ARG A 75 -8.36 12.59 -7.89
N GLU A 76 -9.59 12.70 -7.41
CA GLU A 76 -10.12 13.93 -6.82
C GLU A 76 -9.44 14.25 -5.47
N ALA A 77 -9.17 13.24 -4.64
CA ALA A 77 -8.42 13.39 -3.39
C ALA A 77 -7.01 13.93 -3.66
N ILE A 78 -6.32 13.41 -4.68
CA ILE A 78 -5.00 13.92 -5.09
C ILE A 78 -5.11 15.36 -5.61
N ALA A 79 -6.07 15.65 -6.47
CA ALA A 79 -6.27 16.99 -7.04
C ALA A 79 -6.62 18.05 -5.99
N THR A 80 -7.22 17.65 -4.86
CA THR A 80 -7.57 18.51 -3.73
C THR A 80 -6.55 18.49 -2.59
N ASP A 81 -5.32 18.06 -2.86
CA ASP A 81 -4.18 18.03 -1.92
C ASP A 81 -4.45 17.22 -0.63
N LYS A 82 -5.32 16.20 -0.70
CA LYS A 82 -5.47 15.23 0.39
C LYS A 82 -4.24 14.34 0.52
N THR A 83 -3.98 13.85 1.72
CA THR A 83 -2.97 12.81 1.91
C THR A 83 -3.52 11.47 1.39
N VAL A 84 -2.78 10.79 0.52
CA VAL A 84 -3.20 9.51 -0.08
C VAL A 84 -2.09 8.47 0.06
N LEU A 85 -2.43 7.33 0.65
CA LEU A 85 -1.58 6.15 0.75
C LEU A 85 -2.23 5.00 -0.01
N GLY A 86 -1.54 4.42 -0.97
CA GLY A 86 -1.95 3.18 -1.64
C GLY A 86 -1.01 2.03 -1.35
N ILE A 87 -1.58 0.86 -1.03
CA ILE A 87 -0.83 -0.36 -0.71
C ILE A 87 -1.26 -1.45 -1.68
N CYS A 88 -0.30 -2.09 -2.35
CA CYS A 88 -0.48 -3.14 -3.34
C CYS A 88 -1.47 -2.73 -4.44
N LEU A 89 -2.68 -3.28 -4.50
CA LEU A 89 -3.74 -2.81 -5.41
C LEU A 89 -3.98 -1.30 -5.27
N GLY A 90 -3.94 -0.76 -4.07
CA GLY A 90 -4.11 0.67 -3.83
C GLY A 90 -3.04 1.53 -4.52
N ALA A 91 -1.79 1.07 -4.59
CA ALA A 91 -0.74 1.75 -5.36
C ALA A 91 -1.02 1.72 -6.86
N GLN A 92 -1.54 0.59 -7.36
CA GLN A 92 -1.96 0.44 -8.77
C GLN A 92 -3.15 1.35 -9.09
N ILE A 93 -4.11 1.48 -8.18
CA ILE A 93 -5.26 2.40 -8.31
C ILE A 93 -4.78 3.85 -8.35
N ILE A 94 -3.84 4.26 -7.49
CA ILE A 94 -3.23 5.59 -7.55
C ILE A 94 -2.54 5.80 -8.89
N ALA A 95 -1.71 4.86 -9.35
CA ALA A 95 -1.01 4.94 -10.62
C ALA A 95 -2.01 5.12 -11.78
N LYS A 96 -3.08 4.33 -11.81
CA LYS A 96 -4.15 4.42 -12.81
C LYS A 96 -4.93 5.73 -12.72
N ALA A 97 -5.24 6.21 -11.53
CA ALA A 97 -5.89 7.50 -11.32
C ALA A 97 -5.07 8.67 -11.89
N LEU A 98 -3.74 8.51 -11.92
CA LEU A 98 -2.78 9.46 -12.50
C LEU A 98 -2.46 9.18 -13.98
N GLY A 99 -3.16 8.25 -14.63
CA GLY A 99 -3.03 7.95 -16.06
C GLY A 99 -1.96 6.92 -16.43
N ALA A 100 -1.27 6.32 -15.46
CA ALA A 100 -0.29 5.28 -15.72
C ALA A 100 -0.96 3.93 -16.02
N ARG A 101 -0.28 3.08 -16.80
CA ARG A 101 -0.76 1.73 -17.13
C ARG A 101 -0.51 0.79 -15.96
N VAL A 102 -1.47 -0.12 -15.73
CA VAL A 102 -1.33 -1.28 -14.84
C VAL A 102 -1.35 -2.54 -15.70
N TYR A 103 -0.39 -3.45 -15.47
CA TYR A 103 -0.19 -4.64 -16.31
C TYR A 103 0.44 -5.79 -15.50
N SER A 104 0.44 -7.00 -16.07
CA SER A 104 1.09 -8.17 -15.47
C SER A 104 2.60 -7.99 -15.45
N GLY A 105 3.21 -8.20 -14.30
CA GLY A 105 4.67 -8.23 -14.16
C GLY A 105 5.31 -9.42 -14.88
N SER A 106 6.64 -9.44 -14.91
CA SER A 106 7.40 -10.56 -15.50
C SER A 106 7.28 -11.86 -14.69
N ALA A 107 7.02 -11.74 -13.38
CA ALA A 107 6.73 -12.83 -12.46
C ALA A 107 5.94 -12.29 -11.27
N LYS A 108 5.37 -13.19 -10.46
CA LYS A 108 4.81 -12.82 -9.15
C LYS A 108 5.94 -12.62 -8.14
N GLU A 109 5.72 -11.71 -7.19
CA GLU A 109 6.49 -11.58 -5.96
C GLU A 109 5.56 -11.88 -4.79
N ILE A 110 5.76 -13.02 -4.11
CA ILE A 110 4.97 -13.47 -2.96
C ILE A 110 5.92 -13.92 -1.85
N GLY A 111 5.89 -13.22 -0.71
CA GLY A 111 6.75 -13.47 0.44
C GLY A 111 7.67 -12.29 0.78
N TRP A 112 8.68 -12.55 1.58
CA TRP A 112 9.64 -11.58 2.07
C TRP A 112 10.80 -11.43 1.09
N PHE A 113 10.85 -10.32 0.35
CA PHE A 113 11.93 -10.02 -0.59
C PHE A 113 12.44 -8.60 -0.38
N PRO A 114 13.74 -8.36 -0.57
CA PRO A 114 14.33 -7.04 -0.39
C PRO A 114 13.88 -6.08 -1.49
N VAL A 115 13.55 -4.86 -1.08
CA VAL A 115 13.47 -3.70 -1.96
C VAL A 115 14.70 -2.82 -1.75
N GLN A 116 15.13 -2.16 -2.81
CA GLN A 116 16.22 -1.19 -2.80
C GLN A 116 15.64 0.21 -2.97
N ARG A 117 16.01 1.10 -2.06
CA ARG A 117 15.71 2.50 -2.17
C ARG A 117 16.45 3.09 -3.39
N THR A 118 15.78 3.96 -4.14
CA THR A 118 16.41 4.61 -5.30
C THR A 118 17.35 5.74 -4.86
N MET A 119 18.36 5.99 -5.67
CA MET A 119 19.28 7.12 -5.47
C MET A 119 18.52 8.43 -5.61
N GLY A 120 18.75 9.36 -4.70
CA GLY A 120 18.11 10.66 -4.61
C GLY A 120 17.22 10.77 -3.39
N SER A 121 17.36 11.85 -2.64
CA SER A 121 16.57 12.11 -1.44
C SER A 121 15.12 12.41 -1.79
N HIS A 122 14.22 11.81 -1.05
CA HIS A 122 12.81 12.21 -1.03
C HIS A 122 12.34 12.21 0.43
N PRO A 123 11.71 13.30 0.91
CA PRO A 123 11.39 13.45 2.33
C PRO A 123 10.69 12.24 2.96
N LEU A 124 9.83 11.55 2.21
CA LEU A 124 9.09 10.39 2.73
C LEU A 124 10.01 9.20 3.08
N PHE A 125 11.12 9.02 2.34
CA PHE A 125 12.04 7.87 2.51
C PHE A 125 13.42 8.27 3.04
N ASP A 126 13.65 9.55 3.39
CA ASP A 126 14.92 9.98 3.98
C ASP A 126 15.22 9.24 5.27
N GLY A 127 16.47 8.80 5.45
CA GLY A 127 16.92 8.08 6.63
C GLY A 127 16.37 6.64 6.78
N LEU A 128 15.57 6.14 5.84
CA LEU A 128 15.29 4.70 5.75
C LEU A 128 16.57 3.97 5.28
N PRO A 129 16.76 2.70 5.65
CA PRO A 129 17.86 1.87 5.12
C PRO A 129 17.86 1.85 3.59
N ASP A 130 19.03 1.68 2.97
CA ASP A 130 19.15 1.56 1.51
C ASP A 130 18.44 0.31 0.97
N SER A 131 18.30 -0.72 1.81
CA SER A 131 17.50 -1.92 1.52
C SER A 131 16.75 -2.37 2.77
N PHE A 132 15.51 -2.82 2.60
CA PHE A 132 14.70 -3.44 3.65
C PHE A 132 13.79 -4.51 3.02
N THR A 133 13.25 -5.42 3.83
CA THR A 133 12.55 -6.62 3.36
C THR A 133 11.07 -6.58 3.74
N PRO A 134 10.19 -5.96 2.93
CA PRO A 134 8.75 -5.99 3.14
C PRO A 134 8.13 -7.29 2.65
N LEU A 135 6.85 -7.50 2.99
CA LEU A 135 6.05 -8.56 2.39
C LEU A 135 5.59 -8.13 1.00
N HIS A 136 5.75 -9.01 0.03
CA HIS A 136 5.16 -8.88 -1.31
C HIS A 136 4.02 -9.86 -1.49
N TRP A 137 2.98 -9.44 -2.22
CA TRP A 137 1.88 -10.30 -2.63
C TRP A 137 1.24 -9.74 -3.90
N HIS A 138 1.97 -9.77 -5.03
CA HIS A 138 1.48 -9.20 -6.27
C HIS A 138 2.03 -9.92 -7.50
N GLY A 139 1.24 -9.91 -8.59
CA GLY A 139 1.64 -10.36 -9.90
C GLY A 139 1.46 -9.29 -10.97
N GLN A 140 0.79 -8.19 -10.64
CA GLN A 140 0.70 -7.00 -11.47
C GLN A 140 1.63 -5.90 -10.97
N THR A 141 1.97 -4.99 -11.86
CA THR A 141 2.77 -3.79 -11.61
C THR A 141 2.24 -2.65 -12.46
N PHE A 142 2.89 -1.50 -12.42
CA PHE A 142 2.46 -0.29 -13.13
C PHE A 142 3.66 0.52 -13.61
N ASP A 143 3.42 1.32 -14.64
CA ASP A 143 4.37 2.34 -15.05
C ASP A 143 4.42 3.45 -13.99
N LEU A 144 5.61 4.07 -13.81
CA LEU A 144 5.72 5.23 -12.95
C LEU A 144 4.85 6.37 -13.49
N PRO A 145 3.90 6.92 -12.71
CA PRO A 145 3.07 8.04 -13.17
C PRO A 145 3.91 9.27 -13.53
N ASP A 146 3.43 10.06 -14.50
CA ASP A 146 4.07 11.31 -14.88
C ASP A 146 4.18 12.25 -13.68
N GLY A 147 5.36 12.85 -13.49
CA GLY A 147 5.67 13.73 -12.36
C GLY A 147 5.89 13.02 -11.02
N ALA A 148 5.73 11.69 -10.96
CA ALA A 148 6.02 10.91 -9.75
C ALA A 148 7.54 10.69 -9.59
N LYS A 149 7.96 10.58 -8.33
CA LYS A 149 9.33 10.20 -7.95
C LYS A 149 9.36 8.73 -7.58
N LEU A 150 10.20 7.94 -8.26
CA LEU A 150 10.47 6.55 -7.89
C LEU A 150 11.23 6.52 -6.55
N LEU A 151 10.75 5.74 -5.57
CA LEU A 151 11.34 5.63 -4.24
C LEU A 151 12.02 4.29 -3.98
N ALA A 152 11.48 3.21 -4.53
CA ALA A 152 12.04 1.87 -4.36
C ALA A 152 11.79 0.98 -5.58
N LYS A 153 12.66 -0.01 -5.76
CA LYS A 153 12.58 -1.08 -6.76
C LYS A 153 12.96 -2.42 -6.13
N SER A 154 12.52 -3.53 -6.73
CA SER A 154 13.03 -4.87 -6.43
C SER A 154 13.87 -5.42 -7.58
N LYS A 155 14.31 -6.67 -7.46
CA LYS A 155 15.10 -7.35 -8.50
C LYS A 155 14.31 -7.49 -9.81
N ILE A 156 12.99 -7.70 -9.74
CA ILE A 156 12.15 -8.01 -10.91
C ILE A 156 11.07 -6.96 -11.16
N THR A 157 10.81 -6.07 -10.24
CA THR A 157 9.81 -5.00 -10.38
C THR A 157 10.47 -3.64 -10.26
N ALA A 158 10.42 -2.87 -11.34
CA ALA A 158 11.09 -1.57 -11.45
C ALA A 158 10.43 -0.50 -10.57
N THR A 159 9.12 -0.60 -10.33
CA THR A 159 8.33 0.37 -9.56
C THR A 159 7.70 -0.31 -8.35
N GLN A 160 8.42 -0.27 -7.21
CA GLN A 160 7.96 -0.83 -5.95
C GLN A 160 7.40 0.23 -4.99
N ALA A 161 7.86 1.47 -5.11
CA ALA A 161 7.29 2.60 -4.38
C ALA A 161 7.49 3.89 -5.16
N PHE A 162 6.49 4.77 -5.11
CA PHE A 162 6.55 6.09 -5.72
C PHE A 162 5.83 7.13 -4.88
N ALA A 163 6.20 8.40 -5.06
CA ALA A 163 5.51 9.53 -4.45
C ALA A 163 5.15 10.59 -5.49
N VAL A 164 4.03 11.31 -5.27
CA VAL A 164 3.71 12.54 -5.97
C VAL A 164 3.64 13.66 -4.93
N GLY A 165 4.54 14.62 -5.05
CA GLY A 165 4.76 15.59 -3.97
C GLY A 165 5.07 14.89 -2.65
N GLN A 166 4.63 15.47 -1.54
CA GLN A 166 4.87 14.92 -0.20
C GLN A 166 3.63 14.25 0.42
N ARG A 167 2.49 14.25 -0.28
CA ARG A 167 1.20 13.81 0.25
C ARG A 167 0.64 12.55 -0.40
N VAL A 168 1.23 12.08 -1.50
CA VAL A 168 0.77 10.88 -2.19
C VAL A 168 1.88 9.85 -2.21
N LEU A 169 1.60 8.65 -1.71
CA LEU A 169 2.53 7.54 -1.65
C LEU A 169 1.86 6.26 -2.13
N GLY A 170 2.46 5.62 -3.13
CA GLY A 170 2.10 4.27 -3.59
C GLY A 170 3.20 3.28 -3.18
N LEU A 171 2.81 2.20 -2.49
CA LEU A 171 3.66 1.08 -2.10
C LEU A 171 3.11 -0.19 -2.76
N GLN A 172 3.87 -0.82 -3.67
CA GLN A 172 3.46 -2.09 -4.28
C GLN A 172 3.56 -3.26 -3.28
N PHE A 173 4.38 -3.13 -2.27
CA PHE A 173 4.60 -4.08 -1.19
C PHE A 173 3.83 -3.68 0.08
N HIS A 174 3.78 -4.60 1.06
CA HIS A 174 3.10 -4.44 2.34
C HIS A 174 4.08 -4.09 3.46
N MET A 175 4.26 -2.80 3.73
CA MET A 175 5.04 -2.30 4.88
C MET A 175 4.21 -2.32 6.16
N GLU A 176 2.88 -2.33 6.03
CA GLU A 176 1.90 -2.35 7.11
C GLU A 176 1.71 -3.73 7.74
N ALA A 177 2.35 -4.76 7.18
CA ALA A 177 2.17 -6.14 7.61
C ALA A 177 2.42 -6.32 9.11
N THR A 178 1.53 -7.08 9.75
CA THR A 178 1.64 -7.57 11.12
C THR A 178 1.55 -9.10 11.09
N GLU A 179 1.99 -9.79 12.15
CA GLU A 179 1.83 -11.25 12.21
C GLU A 179 0.36 -11.68 11.98
N LYS A 180 -0.58 -10.93 12.57
CA LYS A 180 -2.02 -11.18 12.41
C LYS A 180 -2.44 -11.06 10.94
N SER A 181 -2.05 -9.97 10.26
CA SER A 181 -2.43 -9.73 8.87
C SER A 181 -1.77 -10.72 7.90
N VAL A 182 -0.51 -11.10 8.12
CA VAL A 182 0.18 -12.13 7.32
C VAL A 182 -0.53 -13.49 7.44
N ARG A 183 -0.92 -13.89 8.64
CA ARG A 183 -1.69 -15.14 8.85
C ARG A 183 -3.07 -15.09 8.20
N ALA A 184 -3.74 -13.93 8.24
CA ALA A 184 -5.03 -13.73 7.57
C ALA A 184 -4.89 -13.79 6.04
N LEU A 185 -3.86 -13.15 5.48
CA LEU A 185 -3.54 -13.19 4.06
C LEU A 185 -3.24 -14.62 3.59
N LEU A 186 -2.40 -15.36 4.32
CA LEU A 186 -2.15 -16.77 4.02
C LEU A 186 -3.42 -17.62 4.07
N LYS A 187 -4.32 -17.37 5.03
CA LYS A 187 -5.60 -18.09 5.10
C LYS A 187 -6.51 -17.76 3.92
N GLY A 188 -6.54 -16.50 3.46
CA GLY A 188 -7.44 -16.05 2.39
C GLY A 188 -6.89 -16.28 0.99
N ALA A 189 -5.58 -16.16 0.79
CA ALA A 189 -4.96 -16.07 -0.53
C ALA A 189 -3.81 -17.09 -0.78
N ALA A 190 -3.58 -18.10 0.09
CA ALA A 190 -2.51 -19.08 -0.13
C ALA A 190 -2.66 -19.85 -1.47
N HIS A 191 -3.86 -19.94 -2.02
CA HIS A 191 -4.13 -20.56 -3.31
C HIS A 191 -3.50 -19.79 -4.50
N GLU A 192 -3.06 -18.56 -4.32
CA GLU A 192 -2.36 -17.76 -5.32
C GLU A 192 -0.88 -18.10 -5.42
N ILE A 193 -0.31 -18.77 -4.39
CA ILE A 193 1.09 -19.15 -4.33
C ILE A 193 1.36 -20.29 -5.31
N GLY A 194 2.26 -20.05 -6.25
CA GLY A 194 2.78 -21.05 -7.17
C GLY A 194 4.16 -21.56 -6.73
N TYR A 195 4.97 -21.90 -7.73
CA TYR A 195 6.34 -22.39 -7.57
C TYR A 195 7.36 -21.52 -8.32
N GLY A 196 7.03 -20.25 -8.53
CA GLY A 196 7.91 -19.29 -9.18
C GLY A 196 9.14 -18.96 -8.32
N ALA A 197 10.20 -18.49 -8.97
CA ALA A 197 11.47 -18.16 -8.29
C ALA A 197 11.35 -17.06 -7.22
N PHE A 198 10.26 -16.26 -7.27
CA PHE A 198 9.96 -15.18 -6.32
C PHE A 198 8.65 -15.43 -5.56
N GLU A 199 8.29 -16.72 -5.38
CA GLU A 199 7.11 -17.14 -4.65
C GLU A 199 7.52 -18.06 -3.49
N GLN A 200 7.54 -17.53 -2.28
CA GLN A 200 7.84 -18.30 -1.06
C GLN A 200 6.63 -19.13 -0.64
N GLN A 201 6.89 -20.35 -0.19
CA GLN A 201 5.87 -21.23 0.35
C GLN A 201 5.38 -20.75 1.74
N PRO A 202 4.15 -21.08 2.16
CA PRO A 202 3.58 -20.63 3.43
C PRO A 202 4.48 -20.80 4.65
N GLY A 203 5.19 -21.91 4.74
CA GLY A 203 6.13 -22.19 5.84
C GLY A 203 7.28 -21.18 5.89
N THR A 204 7.83 -20.79 4.74
CA THR A 204 8.89 -19.79 4.64
C THR A 204 8.37 -18.40 5.01
N ILE A 205 7.16 -18.04 4.55
CA ILE A 205 6.52 -16.77 4.90
C ILE A 205 6.30 -16.69 6.41
N LEU A 206 5.80 -17.76 7.03
CA LEU A 206 5.59 -17.82 8.48
C LEU A 206 6.90 -17.79 9.28
N ALA A 207 7.98 -18.33 8.74
CA ALA A 207 9.30 -18.27 9.39
C ALA A 207 9.90 -16.86 9.39
N GLY A 208 9.45 -15.98 8.48
CA GLY A 208 9.92 -14.58 8.35
C GLY A 208 9.04 -13.55 9.05
N LEU A 209 8.16 -13.93 9.99
CA LEU A 209 7.25 -13.00 10.67
C LEU A 209 7.96 -11.94 11.52
N ASP A 210 9.21 -12.15 11.90
CA ASP A 210 10.08 -11.15 12.56
C ASP A 210 10.26 -9.89 11.70
N GLN A 211 10.14 -9.99 10.37
CA GLN A 211 10.18 -8.83 9.47
C GLN A 211 9.09 -7.81 9.79
N CYS A 212 7.92 -8.24 10.30
CA CYS A 212 6.89 -7.31 10.74
C CYS A 212 7.40 -6.32 11.79
N THR A 213 8.19 -6.82 12.75
CA THR A 213 8.80 -5.98 13.81
C THR A 213 9.84 -5.02 13.22
N ASN A 214 10.63 -5.46 12.24
CA ASN A 214 11.63 -4.63 11.57
C ASN A 214 11.01 -3.52 10.71
N LEU A 215 9.85 -3.79 10.10
CA LEU A 215 9.14 -2.83 9.25
C LEU A 215 8.40 -1.75 10.04
N ARG A 216 7.96 -2.04 11.25
CA ARG A 216 7.12 -1.14 12.03
C ARG A 216 7.74 0.27 12.22
N PRO A 217 8.99 0.45 12.66
CA PRO A 217 9.58 1.78 12.80
C PRO A 217 9.76 2.50 11.46
N LEU A 218 9.97 1.76 10.37
CA LEU A 218 10.05 2.33 9.03
C LEU A 218 8.69 2.89 8.58
N LEU A 219 7.62 2.11 8.77
CA LEU A 219 6.26 2.55 8.49
C LEU A 219 5.89 3.78 9.33
N ASP A 220 6.17 3.75 10.64
CA ASP A 220 5.86 4.86 11.54
C ASP A 220 6.55 6.17 11.08
N THR A 221 7.80 6.06 10.60
CA THR A 221 8.56 7.18 10.02
C THR A 221 7.90 7.70 8.75
N VAL A 222 7.56 6.79 7.83
CA VAL A 222 6.92 7.14 6.54
C VAL A 222 5.57 7.81 6.77
N LEU A 223 4.73 7.24 7.63
CA LEU A 223 3.40 7.80 7.92
C LEU A 223 3.48 9.16 8.62
N ALA A 224 4.44 9.35 9.53
CA ALA A 224 4.66 10.64 10.19
C ALA A 224 4.99 11.72 9.15
N ARG A 225 5.84 11.43 8.19
CA ARG A 225 6.23 12.36 7.11
C ARG A 225 5.13 12.61 6.12
N LEU A 226 4.45 11.54 5.69
CA LEU A 226 3.34 11.61 4.73
C LEU A 226 2.21 12.50 5.25
N THR A 227 1.97 12.44 6.55
CA THR A 227 0.91 13.21 7.21
C THR A 227 1.37 14.57 7.76
N GLY A 228 2.67 14.84 7.78
CA GLY A 228 3.25 16.04 8.40
C GLY A 228 3.19 16.05 9.93
N PHE A 229 2.87 14.91 10.56
CA PHE A 229 2.88 14.77 12.01
C PHE A 229 4.20 14.19 12.48
N THR A 230 5.09 15.04 12.96
CA THR A 230 6.32 14.59 13.62
C THR A 230 5.98 13.85 14.90
N VAL A 231 6.71 12.76 15.17
CA VAL A 231 6.73 12.15 16.50
C VAL A 231 7.26 13.23 17.44
N ARG A 232 6.41 13.83 18.28
CA ARG A 232 6.89 14.60 19.41
C ARG A 232 7.46 13.55 20.36
N ASP A 233 8.76 13.61 20.57
CA ASP A 233 9.40 12.87 21.67
C ASP A 233 8.61 13.12 22.94
N LYS A 234 8.21 12.01 23.61
CA LYS A 234 7.58 12.06 24.92
C LYS A 234 8.66 12.17 25.98
#